data_1c64292bb39e052f4ca8668f745419ad
#
_entry.id   1c64292bb39e052f4ca8668f745419ad
#
_cell.length_a   1.000
_cell.length_b   1.000
_cell.length_c   1.000
_cell.angle_alpha   90.00
_cell.angle_beta   90.00
_cell.angle_gamma   90.00
#
_symmetry.space_group_name_H-M   'P 1'
#
loop_
_entity.id
_entity.type
_entity.pdbx_description
1 polymer ?
#
loop_
_entity_poly.entity_id
_entity_poly.type
_entity_poly.pdbx_seq_one_letter_code
_entity_poly.pdbx_strand_id
1 'polypeptide(L)'
;NNGRDLAPRMSGRMQNGVVADCTILTVDTEEGLVEWTRPALGGNILAEIISPNHRPQMGSVRPNVFKKPDRIADSWGRIQLEQFDLKPEDIRTKRLDFIPFSKTGYNIQEADIIVAGGRGMGSKENFDKLYELADAIGGVVGATRPLVEKGWIELPYQVGQTGKTVSPKLYLAFGISGAIQHVSGISGADTIVAINNDPKTEIFQHANYGIVGDCIEVLNDMLAHLK
;
A
#
# COMPACT_ATOMS: atom_id res chain seq x y z
N ASN A 1 -6.17 -11.25 4.70
CA ASN A 1 -6.72 -10.85 3.41
C ASN A 1 -7.31 -12.07 2.71
N ASN A 2 -8.62 -12.26 2.82
CA ASN A 2 -9.32 -13.47 2.42
C ASN A 2 -9.13 -13.84 0.94
N GLY A 3 -9.11 -12.87 0.04
CA GLY A 3 -8.92 -13.14 -1.39
C GLY A 3 -7.54 -13.73 -1.71
N ARG A 4 -6.51 -13.30 -0.99
CA ARG A 4 -5.14 -13.80 -1.15
C ARG A 4 -4.99 -15.26 -0.67
N ASP A 5 -5.81 -15.68 0.29
CA ASP A 5 -5.83 -17.05 0.78
C ASP A 5 -6.74 -17.95 -0.06
N LEU A 6 -7.88 -17.41 -0.51
CA LEU A 6 -8.89 -18.17 -1.24
C LEU A 6 -8.45 -18.49 -2.67
N ALA A 7 -7.92 -17.51 -3.42
CA ALA A 7 -7.61 -17.66 -4.83
C ALA A 7 -6.62 -18.81 -5.13
N PRO A 8 -5.49 -18.98 -4.40
CA PRO A 8 -4.59 -20.12 -4.62
C PRO A 8 -5.23 -21.47 -4.30
N ARG A 9 -6.11 -21.52 -3.30
CA ARG A 9 -6.83 -22.77 -2.95
C ARG A 9 -7.80 -23.18 -4.05
N MET A 10 -8.53 -22.19 -4.61
CA MET A 10 -9.42 -22.43 -5.75
C MET A 10 -8.62 -22.89 -6.96
N SER A 11 -7.54 -22.18 -7.29
CA SER A 11 -6.64 -22.51 -8.40
C SER A 11 -6.12 -23.96 -8.29
N GLY A 12 -5.60 -24.35 -7.13
CA GLY A 12 -5.12 -25.71 -6.89
C GLY A 12 -6.21 -26.76 -7.04
N ARG A 13 -7.45 -26.47 -6.62
CA ARG A 13 -8.58 -27.40 -6.74
C ARG A 13 -9.09 -27.51 -8.18
N MET A 14 -9.05 -26.43 -8.93
CA MET A 14 -9.50 -26.37 -10.33
C MET A 14 -8.39 -26.72 -11.33
N GLN A 15 -7.16 -26.93 -10.84
CA GLN A 15 -5.97 -27.21 -11.65
C GLN A 15 -5.71 -26.16 -12.73
N ASN A 16 -6.01 -24.89 -12.43
CA ASN A 16 -5.70 -23.76 -13.28
C ASN A 16 -4.72 -22.80 -12.61
N GLY A 17 -4.18 -21.83 -13.37
CA GLY A 17 -3.28 -20.81 -12.83
C GLY A 17 -4.02 -19.71 -12.07
N VAL A 18 -3.29 -19.05 -11.14
CA VAL A 18 -3.72 -17.79 -10.51
C VAL A 18 -2.56 -16.82 -10.48
N VAL A 19 -2.78 -15.59 -10.92
CA VAL A 19 -1.78 -14.53 -10.83
C VAL A 19 -2.05 -13.71 -9.57
N ALA A 20 -1.03 -13.55 -8.73
CA ALA A 20 -1.20 -12.88 -7.44
C ALA A 20 -0.58 -11.49 -7.44
N ASP A 21 -1.21 -10.57 -6.67
CA ASP A 21 -0.67 -9.25 -6.36
C ASP A 21 -0.51 -8.34 -7.59
N CYS A 22 -1.47 -8.41 -8.52
CA CYS A 22 -1.45 -7.63 -9.76
C CYS A 22 -1.66 -6.14 -9.50
N THR A 23 -1.05 -5.33 -10.34
CA THR A 23 -1.09 -3.87 -10.28
C THR A 23 -1.69 -3.25 -11.54
N ILE A 24 -1.72 -3.97 -12.67
CA ILE A 24 -2.36 -3.56 -13.90
C ILE A 24 -3.17 -4.74 -14.44
N LEU A 25 -4.33 -4.46 -15.01
CA LEU A 25 -5.18 -5.41 -15.73
C LEU A 25 -5.56 -4.81 -17.08
N THR A 26 -5.32 -5.56 -18.13
CA THR A 26 -5.80 -5.29 -19.48
C THR A 26 -6.62 -6.46 -19.98
N VAL A 27 -7.49 -6.22 -20.94
CA VAL A 27 -8.32 -7.26 -21.53
C VAL A 27 -8.12 -7.22 -23.04
N ASP A 28 -7.58 -8.30 -23.57
CA ASP A 28 -7.63 -8.57 -25.00
C ASP A 28 -9.03 -9.11 -25.34
N THR A 29 -9.83 -8.28 -26.01
CA THR A 29 -11.20 -8.62 -26.39
C THR A 29 -11.28 -9.51 -27.61
N GLU A 30 -10.24 -9.60 -28.43
CA GLU A 30 -10.18 -10.45 -29.61
C GLU A 30 -9.94 -11.90 -29.22
N GLU A 31 -8.99 -12.12 -28.31
CA GLU A 31 -8.65 -13.46 -27.81
C GLU A 31 -9.43 -13.84 -26.54
N GLY A 32 -10.12 -12.88 -25.90
CA GLY A 32 -10.83 -13.09 -24.64
C GLY A 32 -9.88 -13.40 -23.47
N LEU A 33 -8.70 -12.78 -23.49
CA LEU A 33 -7.68 -12.97 -22.48
C LEU A 33 -7.60 -11.78 -21.53
N VAL A 34 -7.35 -12.08 -20.27
CA VAL A 34 -6.97 -11.08 -19.26
C VAL A 34 -5.45 -11.11 -19.10
N GLU A 35 -4.84 -9.97 -19.33
CA GLU A 35 -3.41 -9.73 -19.14
C GLU A 35 -3.20 -9.20 -17.73
N TRP A 36 -2.53 -10.01 -16.93
CA TRP A 36 -2.28 -9.73 -15.52
C TRP A 36 -0.86 -9.21 -15.35
N THR A 37 -0.69 -7.92 -15.07
CA THR A 37 0.65 -7.36 -14.83
C THR A 37 0.92 -7.22 -13.34
N ARG A 38 2.08 -7.70 -12.91
CA ARG A 38 2.54 -7.61 -11.53
C ARG A 38 4.01 -7.26 -11.44
N PRO A 39 4.44 -6.55 -10.39
CA PRO A 39 5.85 -6.38 -10.07
C PRO A 39 6.51 -7.74 -9.76
N ALA A 40 7.70 -7.95 -10.30
CA ALA A 40 8.54 -9.11 -10.07
C ALA A 40 9.96 -8.68 -9.69
N LEU A 41 10.76 -9.61 -9.15
CA LEU A 41 12.17 -9.39 -8.80
C LEU A 41 12.44 -8.07 -8.05
N GLY A 42 11.68 -7.84 -6.98
CA GLY A 42 11.86 -6.66 -6.14
C GLY A 42 11.22 -5.37 -6.69
N GLY A 43 10.39 -5.47 -7.72
CA GLY A 43 9.69 -4.32 -8.29
C GLY A 43 10.38 -3.66 -9.48
N ASN A 44 11.58 -4.12 -9.85
CA ASN A 44 12.33 -3.56 -10.98
C ASN A 44 11.86 -4.06 -12.34
N ILE A 45 11.06 -5.13 -12.36
CA ILE A 45 10.54 -5.76 -13.58
C ILE A 45 9.03 -5.89 -13.40
N LEU A 46 8.29 -5.61 -14.46
CA LEU A 46 6.86 -5.94 -14.57
C LEU A 46 6.74 -7.23 -15.37
N ALA A 47 6.07 -8.22 -14.81
CA ALA A 47 5.73 -9.45 -15.49
C ALA A 47 4.28 -9.39 -15.94
N GLU A 48 4.05 -9.53 -17.23
CA GLU A 48 2.74 -9.73 -17.82
C GLU A 48 2.48 -11.22 -17.98
N ILE A 49 1.34 -11.69 -17.51
CA ILE A 49 1.00 -13.10 -17.41
C ILE A 49 -0.40 -13.31 -17.99
N ILE A 50 -0.53 -14.28 -18.87
CA ILE A 50 -1.80 -14.69 -19.47
C ILE A 50 -2.09 -16.15 -19.20
N SER A 51 -3.36 -16.54 -19.29
CA SER A 51 -3.82 -17.94 -19.16
C SER A 51 -4.68 -18.32 -20.36
N PRO A 52 -4.07 -18.65 -21.50
CA PRO A 52 -4.83 -18.86 -22.75
C PRO A 52 -5.66 -20.15 -22.72
N ASN A 53 -5.19 -21.19 -22.07
CA ASN A 53 -5.73 -22.54 -22.18
C ASN A 53 -6.66 -22.95 -21.03
N HIS A 54 -6.76 -22.17 -19.98
CA HIS A 54 -7.52 -22.54 -18.78
C HIS A 54 -8.57 -21.49 -18.42
N ARG A 55 -9.71 -21.97 -17.91
CA ARG A 55 -10.81 -21.12 -17.43
C ARG A 55 -11.29 -21.65 -16.07
N PRO A 56 -11.72 -20.76 -15.14
CA PRO A 56 -11.68 -19.29 -15.26
C PRO A 56 -10.25 -18.75 -15.24
N GLN A 57 -10.02 -17.59 -15.84
CA GLN A 57 -8.79 -16.82 -15.65
C GLN A 57 -8.87 -16.16 -14.28
N MET A 58 -7.87 -16.39 -13.44
CA MET A 58 -7.92 -16.03 -12.03
C MET A 58 -6.74 -15.15 -11.64
N GLY A 59 -7.02 -14.15 -10.82
CA GLY A 59 -5.99 -13.33 -10.23
C GLY A 59 -6.45 -12.65 -8.94
N SER A 60 -5.50 -12.17 -8.18
CA SER A 60 -5.73 -11.24 -7.08
C SER A 60 -5.03 -9.93 -7.36
N VAL A 61 -5.67 -8.83 -7.01
CA VAL A 61 -5.12 -7.49 -7.17
C VAL A 61 -4.59 -6.96 -5.85
N ARG A 62 -3.57 -6.12 -5.94
CA ARG A 62 -3.02 -5.44 -4.76
C ARG A 62 -4.06 -4.42 -4.26
N PRO A 63 -4.32 -4.36 -2.96
CA PRO A 63 -5.22 -3.34 -2.41
C PRO A 63 -4.79 -1.92 -2.77
N ASN A 64 -5.76 -1.05 -3.00
CA ASN A 64 -5.60 0.39 -3.27
C ASN A 64 -4.75 0.77 -4.51
N VAL A 65 -4.52 -0.15 -5.43
CA VAL A 65 -3.81 0.13 -6.69
C VAL A 65 -4.76 0.61 -7.78
N PHE A 66 -5.98 0.10 -7.78
CA PHE A 66 -7.01 0.53 -8.73
C PHE A 66 -7.84 1.65 -8.13
N LYS A 67 -7.92 2.78 -8.85
CA LYS A 67 -8.81 3.89 -8.45
C LYS A 67 -10.27 3.42 -8.52
N LYS A 68 -11.03 3.80 -7.50
CA LYS A 68 -12.47 3.59 -7.51
C LYS A 68 -13.07 4.41 -8.66
N PRO A 69 -13.81 3.80 -9.60
CA PRO A 69 -14.45 4.54 -10.67
C PRO A 69 -15.55 5.45 -10.14
N ASP A 70 -15.83 6.50 -10.87
CA ASP A 70 -16.98 7.34 -10.60
C ASP A 70 -18.28 6.54 -10.73
N ARG A 71 -19.27 6.92 -9.91
CA ARG A 71 -20.57 6.28 -9.97
C ARG A 71 -21.27 6.69 -11.26
N ILE A 72 -21.60 5.71 -12.11
CA ILE A 72 -22.42 5.94 -13.30
C ILE A 72 -23.88 6.04 -12.82
N ALA A 73 -24.52 7.19 -13.09
CA ALA A 73 -25.96 7.34 -12.84
C ALA A 73 -26.72 6.31 -13.69
N ASP A 74 -27.78 5.75 -13.16
CA ASP A 74 -28.62 4.76 -13.82
C ASP A 74 -27.95 3.40 -14.14
N SER A 75 -26.73 3.16 -13.61
CA SER A 75 -26.15 1.83 -13.67
C SER A 75 -26.87 0.89 -12.71
N TRP A 76 -27.19 -0.31 -13.19
CA TRP A 76 -27.79 -1.36 -12.36
C TRP A 76 -26.91 -2.61 -12.40
N GLY A 77 -26.94 -3.37 -11.31
CA GLY A 77 -26.26 -4.65 -11.22
C GLY A 77 -27.15 -5.69 -10.53
N ARG A 78 -27.00 -6.93 -10.95
CA ARG A 78 -27.66 -8.05 -10.29
C ARG A 78 -26.77 -8.52 -9.12
N ILE A 79 -27.35 -8.55 -7.91
CA ILE A 79 -26.72 -9.17 -6.74
C ILE A 79 -27.37 -10.56 -6.57
N GLN A 80 -26.56 -11.59 -6.60
CA GLN A 80 -26.98 -12.96 -6.33
C GLN A 80 -26.36 -13.41 -5.01
N LEU A 81 -27.21 -13.76 -4.05
CA LEU A 81 -26.78 -14.29 -2.77
C LEU A 81 -26.80 -15.82 -2.85
N GLU A 82 -25.63 -16.41 -2.61
CA GLU A 82 -25.47 -17.87 -2.52
C GLU A 82 -25.36 -18.28 -1.06
N GLN A 83 -26.14 -19.26 -0.66
CA GLN A 83 -26.06 -19.87 0.67
C GLN A 83 -25.33 -21.19 0.57
N PHE A 84 -24.33 -21.35 1.43
CA PHE A 84 -23.58 -22.60 1.55
C PHE A 84 -23.97 -23.28 2.86
N ASP A 85 -24.39 -24.52 2.77
CA ASP A 85 -24.64 -25.36 3.95
C ASP A 85 -23.30 -25.95 4.44
N LEU A 86 -22.59 -25.14 5.25
CA LEU A 86 -21.32 -25.56 5.86
C LEU A 86 -21.63 -26.45 7.07
N LYS A 87 -21.27 -27.71 6.97
CA LYS A 87 -21.35 -28.64 8.09
C LYS A 87 -20.18 -28.48 9.05
N PRO A 88 -20.35 -28.81 10.36
CA PRO A 88 -19.27 -28.72 11.34
C PRO A 88 -18.00 -29.47 10.93
N GLU A 89 -18.15 -30.62 10.25
CA GLU A 89 -17.01 -31.42 9.75
C GLU A 89 -16.23 -30.78 8.62
N ASP A 90 -16.80 -29.79 7.91
CA ASP A 90 -16.11 -29.05 6.85
C ASP A 90 -15.13 -28.03 7.44
N ILE A 91 -15.31 -27.66 8.71
CA ILE A 91 -14.51 -26.64 9.40
C ILE A 91 -13.40 -27.35 10.19
N ARG A 92 -12.22 -27.45 9.58
CA ARG A 92 -11.06 -28.14 10.17
C ARG A 92 -10.21 -27.30 11.11
N THR A 93 -10.49 -26.02 11.24
CA THR A 93 -9.74 -25.07 12.06
C THR A 93 -10.66 -24.31 13.00
N LYS A 94 -10.21 -24.05 14.22
CA LYS A 94 -10.90 -23.22 15.20
C LYS A 94 -10.03 -22.03 15.54
N ARG A 95 -10.59 -20.82 15.44
CA ARG A 95 -9.89 -19.63 15.93
C ARG A 95 -9.87 -19.69 17.47
N LEU A 96 -8.68 -19.75 18.04
CA LEU A 96 -8.50 -19.76 19.50
C LEU A 96 -8.54 -18.36 20.09
N ASP A 97 -7.89 -17.40 19.39
CA ASP A 97 -7.82 -16.01 19.83
C ASP A 97 -7.64 -15.08 18.62
N PHE A 98 -7.82 -13.79 18.85
CA PHE A 98 -7.54 -12.73 17.90
C PHE A 98 -6.78 -11.62 18.62
N ILE A 99 -5.49 -11.53 18.35
CA ILE A 99 -4.62 -10.49 18.89
C ILE A 99 -4.48 -9.40 17.82
N PRO A 100 -5.11 -8.22 18.01
CA PRO A 100 -4.97 -7.13 17.05
C PRO A 100 -3.53 -6.66 17.00
N PHE A 101 -2.99 -6.45 15.80
CA PHE A 101 -1.59 -6.13 15.58
C PHE A 101 -1.23 -4.68 15.95
N SER A 102 -2.19 -3.79 16.00
CA SER A 102 -2.01 -2.37 16.32
C SER A 102 -2.89 -1.95 17.48
N LYS A 103 -2.30 -1.25 18.45
CA LYS A 103 -3.03 -0.66 19.57
C LYS A 103 -3.87 0.55 19.17
N THR A 104 -3.52 1.23 18.08
CA THR A 104 -4.19 2.44 17.61
C THR A 104 -5.34 2.16 16.63
N GLY A 105 -5.46 0.92 16.12
CA GLY A 105 -6.55 0.52 15.23
C GLY A 105 -6.49 1.08 13.81
N TYR A 106 -5.56 1.99 13.50
CA TYR A 106 -5.42 2.57 12.17
C TYR A 106 -4.61 1.66 11.24
N ASN A 107 -5.18 1.35 10.09
CA ASN A 107 -4.49 0.64 9.02
C ASN A 107 -3.87 1.67 8.06
N ILE A 108 -2.53 1.78 8.06
CA ILE A 108 -1.83 2.73 7.19
C ILE A 108 -2.15 2.54 5.69
N GLN A 109 -2.56 1.34 5.29
CA GLN A 109 -2.92 1.05 3.90
C GLN A 109 -4.26 1.68 3.48
N GLU A 110 -5.09 2.11 4.44
CA GLU A 110 -6.39 2.73 4.20
C GLU A 110 -6.34 4.25 4.43
N ALA A 111 -5.18 4.79 4.80
CA ALA A 111 -5.02 6.20 5.07
C ALA A 111 -5.03 7.04 3.79
N ASP A 112 -5.83 8.09 3.77
CA ASP A 112 -5.85 9.10 2.69
C ASP A 112 -4.61 10.00 2.73
N ILE A 113 -4.07 10.25 3.93
CA ILE A 113 -2.89 11.09 4.15
C ILE A 113 -1.88 10.31 5.00
N ILE A 114 -0.64 10.26 4.53
CA ILE A 114 0.46 9.66 5.27
C ILE A 114 1.58 10.67 5.46
N VAL A 115 2.01 10.81 6.71
CA VAL A 115 3.17 11.62 7.10
C VAL A 115 4.30 10.67 7.48
N ALA A 116 5.31 10.55 6.63
CA ALA A 116 6.35 9.53 6.78
C ALA A 116 7.71 10.12 7.09
N GLY A 117 8.39 9.49 8.04
CA GLY A 117 9.76 9.85 8.44
C GLY A 117 10.82 8.88 7.94
N GLY A 118 11.97 9.43 7.58
CA GLY A 118 13.18 8.68 7.26
C GLY A 118 14.33 9.00 8.23
N ARG A 119 15.53 8.47 7.93
CA ARG A 119 16.73 8.70 8.77
C ARG A 119 17.09 10.18 8.96
N GLY A 120 16.68 11.04 8.01
CA GLY A 120 16.91 12.49 8.09
C GLY A 120 16.20 13.17 9.26
N MET A 121 15.23 12.52 9.91
CA MET A 121 14.61 13.03 11.15
C MET A 121 15.61 13.15 12.33
N GLY A 122 16.76 12.47 12.26
CA GLY A 122 17.85 12.59 13.22
C GLY A 122 17.59 11.93 14.58
N SER A 123 16.53 12.29 15.27
CA SER A 123 16.18 11.78 16.60
C SER A 123 14.72 11.31 16.69
N LYS A 124 14.44 10.50 17.73
CA LYS A 124 13.06 10.04 17.97
C LYS A 124 12.14 11.20 18.36
N GLU A 125 12.62 12.17 19.10
CA GLU A 125 11.87 13.37 19.52
C GLU A 125 11.41 14.17 18.29
N ASN A 126 12.27 14.30 17.29
CA ASN A 126 11.90 14.93 16.02
C ASN A 126 10.89 14.10 15.24
N PHE A 127 11.09 12.77 15.22
CA PHE A 127 10.14 11.86 14.57
C PHE A 127 8.76 11.94 15.24
N ASP A 128 8.70 12.05 16.54
CA ASP A 128 7.43 12.10 17.29
C ASP A 128 6.60 13.35 16.95
N LYS A 129 7.21 14.45 16.49
CA LYS A 129 6.46 15.62 15.98
C LYS A 129 5.64 15.31 14.71
N LEU A 130 5.97 14.24 13.97
CA LEU A 130 5.16 13.82 12.83
C LEU A 130 3.76 13.38 13.25
N TYR A 131 3.57 12.89 14.48
CA TYR A 131 2.24 12.59 15.02
C TYR A 131 1.41 13.85 15.19
N GLU A 132 2.02 14.95 15.67
CA GLU A 132 1.32 16.24 15.79
C GLU A 132 0.87 16.75 14.42
N LEU A 133 1.73 16.64 13.40
CA LEU A 133 1.36 17.02 12.03
C LEU A 133 0.27 16.10 11.47
N ALA A 134 0.42 14.79 11.65
CA ALA A 134 -0.56 13.83 11.17
C ALA A 134 -1.94 14.07 11.80
N ASP A 135 -2.00 14.29 13.10
CA ASP A 135 -3.25 14.59 13.82
C ASP A 135 -3.89 15.89 13.31
N ALA A 136 -3.07 16.94 13.07
CA ALA A 136 -3.56 18.24 12.60
C ALA A 136 -4.20 18.17 11.19
N ILE A 137 -3.71 17.28 10.32
CA ILE A 137 -4.19 17.14 8.94
C ILE A 137 -5.04 15.89 8.69
N GLY A 138 -5.35 15.12 9.74
CA GLY A 138 -6.14 13.90 9.64
C GLY A 138 -5.39 12.74 8.95
N GLY A 139 -4.08 12.67 9.11
CA GLY A 139 -3.21 11.67 8.52
C GLY A 139 -2.78 10.56 9.49
N VAL A 140 -1.99 9.63 8.97
CA VAL A 140 -1.36 8.53 9.72
C VAL A 140 0.15 8.61 9.58
N VAL A 141 0.89 8.38 10.66
CA VAL A 141 2.35 8.36 10.63
C VAL A 141 2.86 7.05 10.05
N GLY A 142 3.81 7.16 9.13
CA GLY A 142 4.55 6.04 8.56
C GLY A 142 6.06 6.22 8.71
N ALA A 143 6.82 5.16 8.43
CA ALA A 143 8.26 5.26 8.46
C ALA A 143 8.95 4.34 7.46
N THR A 144 10.20 4.70 7.15
CA THR A 144 11.11 3.80 6.45
C THR A 144 11.64 2.71 7.38
N ARG A 145 12.05 1.57 6.84
CA ARG A 145 12.59 0.42 7.58
C ARG A 145 13.64 0.76 8.64
N PRO A 146 14.63 1.66 8.41
CA PRO A 146 15.62 2.00 9.42
C PRO A 146 15.05 2.55 10.73
N LEU A 147 13.90 3.24 10.69
CA LEU A 147 13.28 3.79 11.90
C LEU A 147 12.51 2.71 12.68
N VAL A 148 11.95 1.74 11.98
CA VAL A 148 11.34 0.56 12.60
C VAL A 148 12.41 -0.30 13.28
N GLU A 149 13.57 -0.52 12.63
CA GLU A 149 14.70 -1.23 13.19
C GLU A 149 15.29 -0.54 14.46
N LYS A 150 15.20 0.79 14.53
CA LYS A 150 15.54 1.58 15.71
C LYS A 150 14.46 1.54 16.81
N GLY A 151 13.30 0.94 16.55
CA GLY A 151 12.18 0.89 17.48
C GLY A 151 11.46 2.23 17.69
N TRP A 152 11.56 3.16 16.73
CA TRP A 152 10.87 4.45 16.82
C TRP A 152 9.37 4.32 16.52
N ILE A 153 9.01 3.36 15.69
CA ILE A 153 7.63 3.03 15.31
C ILE A 153 7.50 1.51 15.09
N GLU A 154 6.29 1.00 15.23
CA GLU A 154 6.02 -0.43 15.08
C GLU A 154 6.02 -0.87 13.61
N LEU A 155 6.34 -2.14 13.34
CA LEU A 155 6.41 -2.76 12.01
C LEU A 155 5.16 -2.56 11.13
N PRO A 156 3.91 -2.53 11.63
CA PRO A 156 2.72 -2.24 10.82
C PRO A 156 2.74 -0.93 10.06
N TYR A 157 3.51 0.04 10.54
CA TYR A 157 3.65 1.38 9.94
C TYR A 157 4.88 1.53 9.05
N GLN A 158 5.63 0.44 8.85
CA GLN A 158 6.72 0.43 7.88
C GLN A 158 6.17 0.50 6.46
N VAL A 159 6.64 1.49 5.70
CA VAL A 159 6.30 1.65 4.28
C VAL A 159 7.46 1.20 3.41
N GLY A 160 7.17 0.42 2.38
CA GLY A 160 8.16 -0.08 1.43
C GLY A 160 7.96 -1.54 1.07
N GLN A 161 8.89 -2.07 0.29
CA GLN A 161 8.86 -3.44 -0.24
C GLN A 161 8.70 -4.53 0.83
N THR A 162 9.39 -4.38 1.96
CA THR A 162 9.33 -5.32 3.09
C THR A 162 8.33 -4.91 4.17
N GLY A 163 7.63 -3.81 3.97
CA GLY A 163 6.58 -3.30 4.82
C GLY A 163 5.22 -3.29 4.13
N LYS A 164 4.53 -2.17 4.26
CA LYS A 164 3.23 -1.94 3.62
C LYS A 164 3.40 -1.18 2.32
N THR A 165 2.66 -1.57 1.29
CA THR A 165 2.42 -0.74 0.12
C THR A 165 1.19 0.11 0.40
N VAL A 166 1.30 1.40 0.15
CA VAL A 166 0.27 2.39 0.42
C VAL A 166 -0.03 3.21 -0.85
N SER A 167 -1.24 3.73 -0.95
CA SER A 167 -1.71 4.54 -2.09
C SER A 167 -2.56 5.70 -1.56
N PRO A 168 -1.97 6.60 -0.73
CA PRO A 168 -2.70 7.73 -0.17
C PRO A 168 -2.92 8.81 -1.24
N LYS A 169 -3.85 9.71 -0.99
CA LYS A 169 -4.01 10.94 -1.76
C LYS A 169 -2.82 11.88 -1.59
N LEU A 170 -2.24 11.89 -0.36
CA LEU A 170 -1.08 12.71 -0.03
C LEU A 170 -0.07 11.90 0.80
N TYR A 171 1.17 11.89 0.33
CA TYR A 171 2.32 11.31 1.03
C TYR A 171 3.36 12.38 1.32
N LEU A 172 3.55 12.73 2.57
CA LEU A 172 4.57 13.68 3.02
C LEU A 172 5.81 12.91 3.46
N ALA A 173 6.93 13.11 2.77
CA ALA A 173 8.18 12.38 3.00
C ALA A 173 9.24 13.27 3.66
N PHE A 174 9.41 13.14 4.99
CA PHE A 174 10.37 13.92 5.76
C PHE A 174 11.69 13.16 5.95
N GLY A 175 12.79 13.70 5.41
CA GLY A 175 14.13 13.13 5.58
C GLY A 175 14.27 11.71 5.02
N ILE A 176 13.55 11.39 3.95
CA ILE A 176 13.58 10.12 3.23
C ILE A 176 14.46 10.25 1.99
N SER A 177 15.36 9.28 1.77
CA SER A 177 16.31 9.30 0.65
C SER A 177 15.72 8.85 -0.69
N GLY A 178 14.62 8.08 -0.68
CA GLY A 178 14.03 7.58 -1.92
C GLY A 178 14.62 6.28 -2.45
N ALA A 179 15.24 5.47 -1.59
CA ALA A 179 15.70 4.14 -1.98
C ALA A 179 14.54 3.34 -2.62
N ILE A 180 14.84 2.58 -3.68
CA ILE A 180 13.84 1.88 -4.49
C ILE A 180 12.92 0.98 -3.65
N GLN A 181 13.46 0.40 -2.56
CA GLN A 181 12.69 -0.45 -1.65
C GLN A 181 11.61 0.34 -0.90
N HIS A 182 11.81 1.65 -0.68
CA HIS A 182 10.79 2.52 -0.09
C HIS A 182 9.83 3.02 -1.16
N VAL A 183 10.36 3.50 -2.27
CA VAL A 183 9.57 4.05 -3.38
C VAL A 183 8.57 3.04 -3.94
N SER A 184 8.95 1.77 -4.04
CA SER A 184 8.03 0.69 -4.46
C SER A 184 6.79 0.57 -3.56
N GLY A 185 6.88 1.02 -2.32
CA GLY A 185 5.76 1.03 -1.38
C GLY A 185 4.85 2.25 -1.46
N ILE A 186 5.24 3.30 -2.19
CA ILE A 186 4.48 4.56 -2.31
C ILE A 186 4.12 4.92 -3.75
N SER A 187 4.45 4.07 -4.71
CA SER A 187 4.23 4.32 -6.15
C SER A 187 2.76 4.56 -6.53
N GLY A 188 1.83 4.16 -5.66
CA GLY A 188 0.39 4.40 -5.84
C GLY A 188 -0.13 5.69 -5.21
N ALA A 189 0.72 6.51 -4.59
CA ALA A 189 0.29 7.78 -4.02
C ALA A 189 -0.12 8.78 -5.11
N ASP A 190 -1.21 9.52 -4.89
CA ASP A 190 -1.66 10.52 -5.87
C ASP A 190 -0.73 11.75 -5.88
N THR A 191 -0.27 12.17 -4.70
CA THR A 191 0.66 13.30 -4.53
C THR A 191 1.74 12.94 -3.51
N ILE A 192 2.99 13.11 -3.90
CA ILE A 192 4.15 12.95 -3.03
C ILE A 192 4.81 14.30 -2.86
N VAL A 193 4.98 14.74 -1.61
CA VAL A 193 5.75 15.92 -1.23
C VAL A 193 6.98 15.45 -0.48
N ALA A 194 8.16 15.75 -1.00
CA ALA A 194 9.42 15.33 -0.40
C ALA A 194 10.16 16.52 0.23
N ILE A 195 10.63 16.34 1.44
CA ILE A 195 11.44 17.32 2.16
C ILE A 195 12.79 16.66 2.51
N ASN A 196 13.86 17.19 1.98
CA ASN A 196 15.21 16.68 2.23
C ASN A 196 16.26 17.78 2.05
N ASN A 197 17.32 17.75 2.83
CA ASN A 197 18.42 18.73 2.74
C ASN A 197 19.42 18.42 1.60
N ASP A 198 19.42 17.19 1.09
CA ASP A 198 20.25 16.81 -0.06
C ASP A 198 19.44 16.95 -1.37
N PRO A 199 19.72 17.95 -2.23
CA PRO A 199 19.00 18.19 -3.47
C PRO A 199 19.20 17.05 -4.51
N LYS A 200 20.16 16.15 -4.31
CA LYS A 200 20.46 15.06 -5.22
C LYS A 200 19.79 13.74 -4.81
N THR A 201 19.05 13.75 -3.71
CA THR A 201 18.42 12.53 -3.20
C THR A 201 17.34 12.01 -4.16
N GLU A 202 17.27 10.68 -4.32
CA GLU A 202 16.40 10.02 -5.31
C GLU A 202 14.91 10.30 -5.07
N ILE A 203 14.49 10.62 -3.84
CA ILE A 203 13.08 10.86 -3.52
C ILE A 203 12.49 11.98 -4.39
N PHE A 204 13.28 13.00 -4.75
CA PHE A 204 12.82 14.10 -5.59
C PHE A 204 12.45 13.68 -7.02
N GLN A 205 13.01 12.57 -7.53
CA GLN A 205 12.64 12.03 -8.84
C GLN A 205 11.24 11.41 -8.85
N HIS A 206 10.72 11.08 -7.68
CA HIS A 206 9.42 10.45 -7.50
C HIS A 206 8.38 11.37 -6.88
N ALA A 207 8.80 12.58 -6.47
CA ALA A 207 7.92 13.56 -5.81
C ALA A 207 7.26 14.49 -6.82
N ASN A 208 6.00 14.85 -6.58
CA ASN A 208 5.30 15.90 -7.32
C ASN A 208 5.78 17.29 -6.88
N TYR A 209 6.13 17.43 -5.59
CA TYR A 209 6.66 18.65 -5.01
C TYR A 209 7.86 18.33 -4.13
N GLY A 210 8.90 19.14 -4.23
CA GLY A 210 10.13 18.99 -3.45
C GLY A 210 10.50 20.26 -2.70
N ILE A 211 10.86 20.12 -1.44
CA ILE A 211 11.42 21.18 -0.62
C ILE A 211 12.85 20.79 -0.26
N VAL A 212 13.82 21.54 -0.78
CA VAL A 212 15.23 21.35 -0.42
C VAL A 212 15.53 22.19 0.82
N GLY A 213 15.66 21.53 1.97
CA GLY A 213 15.86 22.19 3.26
C GLY A 213 15.89 21.20 4.43
N ASP A 214 16.13 21.71 5.61
CA ASP A 214 16.07 20.89 6.84
C ASP A 214 14.62 20.49 7.10
N CYS A 215 14.40 19.17 7.14
CA CYS A 215 13.06 18.62 7.31
C CYS A 215 12.44 18.93 8.68
N ILE A 216 13.27 19.26 9.70
CA ILE A 216 12.78 19.63 11.03
C ILE A 216 12.33 21.08 11.06
N GLU A 217 13.06 21.97 10.39
CA GLU A 217 12.66 23.37 10.25
C GLU A 217 11.33 23.45 9.49
N VAL A 218 11.23 22.78 8.34
CA VAL A 218 9.98 22.74 7.54
C VAL A 218 8.82 22.16 8.36
N LEU A 219 9.06 21.07 9.10
CA LEU A 219 8.04 20.48 9.96
C LEU A 219 7.55 21.45 11.05
N ASN A 220 8.48 22.15 11.71
CA ASN A 220 8.11 23.13 12.73
C ASN A 220 7.33 24.32 12.15
N ASP A 221 7.71 24.78 10.96
CA ASP A 221 6.98 25.85 10.24
C ASP A 221 5.58 25.41 9.86
N MET A 222 5.41 24.19 9.35
CA MET A 222 4.09 23.62 9.06
C MET A 222 3.22 23.56 10.31
N LEU A 223 3.75 23.07 11.42
CA LEU A 223 3.04 23.00 12.69
C LEU A 223 2.66 24.37 13.25
N ALA A 224 3.49 25.37 13.05
CA ALA A 224 3.19 26.74 13.46
C ALA A 224 2.03 27.38 12.66
N HIS A 225 1.88 27.03 11.38
CA HIS A 225 0.81 27.55 10.52
C HIS A 225 -0.51 26.78 10.64
N LEU A 226 -0.51 25.58 11.22
CA LEU A 226 -1.71 24.77 11.43
C LEU A 226 -2.37 24.98 12.81
N LYS A 227 -1.70 25.72 13.70
CA LYS A 227 -2.25 26.16 15.00
C LYS A 227 -2.97 27.50 14.86
#